data_16387c05b9ddb1df9f51db19527abc83
#
_entry.id   16387c05b9ddb1df9f51db19527abc83
#
_cell.length_a   1.000
_cell.length_b   1.000
_cell.length_c   1.000
_cell.angle_alpha   90.00
_cell.angle_beta   90.00
_cell.angle_gamma   90.00
#
_symmetry.space_group_name_H-M   'P 1'
#
loop_
_entity.id
_entity.type
_entity.pdbx_description
1 polymer ?
#
loop_
_entity_poly.entity_id
_entity_poly.type
_entity_poly.pdbx_seq_one_letter_code
_entity_poly.pdbx_strand_id
1 'polypeptide(L)'
;NAEIQDILVLRPEDVIRIEYHDAPGLRYGDHTAAVIDYIVRRHETGGYVALDAQDSPHVLFGNNNFIVKINHKKSEFGLNYNNVYRSVDNYWRNNWETFRYEDGSSFTRVEDGIPSRISTYGHNIGLNYSFQDQGKWFFNSTVRWAFNKNKQNNQSSLYILEKPEEILMMKEHSTGRTSRPSVDLYFQCKLNNDQSLIINAVTTYIDTQSDRSYTEGKSNEPLTDIYSTVSGNKYSFIG
;
A
#
# COMPACT_ATOMS: atom_id res chain seq x y z
N ASN A 1 -15.35 -4.02 -4.65
CA ASN A 1 -15.25 -2.59 -4.32
C ASN A 1 -14.77 -1.87 -5.57
N ALA A 2 -15.40 -0.74 -5.91
CA ALA A 2 -14.97 0.11 -7.01
C ALA A 2 -13.77 0.96 -6.58
N GLU A 3 -12.83 1.16 -7.48
CA GLU A 3 -11.75 2.14 -7.30
C GLU A 3 -12.28 3.54 -7.64
N ILE A 4 -11.60 4.59 -7.14
CA ILE A 4 -12.00 5.99 -7.42
C ILE A 4 -12.08 6.24 -8.93
N GLN A 5 -11.17 5.67 -9.71
CA GLN A 5 -11.12 5.78 -11.16
C GLN A 5 -12.34 5.14 -11.84
N ASP A 6 -12.90 4.06 -11.29
CA ASP A 6 -14.16 3.49 -11.81
C ASP A 6 -15.30 4.50 -11.74
N ILE A 7 -15.34 5.35 -10.71
CA ILE A 7 -16.34 6.39 -10.54
C ILE A 7 -16.09 7.55 -11.50
N LEU A 8 -14.83 7.96 -11.66
CA LEU A 8 -14.46 9.11 -12.52
C LEU A 8 -14.73 8.88 -14.00
N VAL A 9 -14.76 7.62 -14.46
CA VAL A 9 -15.08 7.27 -15.86
C VAL A 9 -16.56 6.97 -16.08
N LEU A 10 -17.40 6.99 -15.03
CA LEU A 10 -18.84 6.83 -15.18
C LEU A 10 -19.43 8.02 -15.96
N ARG A 11 -20.17 7.73 -17.02
CA ARG A 11 -20.95 8.74 -17.72
C ARG A 11 -22.24 8.97 -16.95
N PRO A 12 -22.60 10.23 -16.65
CA PRO A 12 -23.85 10.53 -15.95
C PRO A 12 -25.10 9.91 -16.60
N GLU A 13 -25.12 9.84 -17.94
CA GLU A 13 -26.20 9.23 -18.71
C GLU A 13 -26.35 7.71 -18.53
N ASP A 14 -25.29 7.03 -18.08
CA ASP A 14 -25.32 5.60 -17.81
C ASP A 14 -25.73 5.29 -16.36
N VAL A 15 -25.76 6.28 -15.48
CA VAL A 15 -26.20 6.11 -14.09
C VAL A 15 -27.73 6.08 -14.03
N ILE A 16 -28.31 4.94 -13.67
CA ILE A 16 -29.76 4.77 -13.54
C ILE A 16 -30.23 5.33 -12.19
N ARG A 17 -29.49 5.02 -11.12
CA ARG A 17 -29.75 5.49 -9.74
C ARG A 17 -28.54 5.26 -8.86
N ILE A 18 -28.53 5.94 -7.72
CA ILE A 18 -27.54 5.78 -6.67
C ILE A 18 -28.29 5.24 -5.45
N GLU A 19 -27.78 4.16 -4.85
CA GLU A 19 -28.33 3.55 -3.64
C GLU A 19 -27.33 3.73 -2.51
N TYR A 20 -27.84 4.12 -1.35
CA TYR A 20 -27.07 4.27 -0.12
C TYR A 20 -27.50 3.21 0.89
N HIS A 21 -26.52 2.46 1.42
CA HIS A 21 -26.71 1.42 2.43
C HIS A 21 -25.87 1.76 3.66
N ASP A 22 -26.50 2.04 4.80
CA ASP A 22 -25.85 2.37 6.06
C ASP A 22 -25.50 1.14 6.93
N ALA A 23 -25.97 -0.04 6.56
CA ALA A 23 -25.64 -1.32 7.19
C ALA A 23 -25.46 -2.40 6.11
N PRO A 24 -24.36 -2.39 5.34
CA PRO A 24 -24.25 -3.14 4.08
C PRO A 24 -24.10 -4.66 4.24
N GLY A 25 -23.95 -5.17 5.48
CA GLY A 25 -23.82 -6.59 5.79
C GLY A 25 -22.47 -7.19 5.38
N LEU A 26 -22.32 -8.49 5.62
CA LEU A 26 -21.04 -9.24 5.47
C LEU A 26 -20.44 -9.21 4.06
N ARG A 27 -21.24 -8.95 3.03
CA ARG A 27 -20.79 -8.85 1.63
C ARG A 27 -19.71 -7.79 1.43
N TYR A 28 -19.74 -6.73 2.22
CA TYR A 28 -18.84 -5.59 2.09
C TYR A 28 -17.76 -5.53 3.19
N GLY A 29 -17.75 -6.51 4.09
CA GLY A 29 -16.83 -6.62 5.22
C GLY A 29 -17.38 -6.02 6.52
N ASP A 30 -16.98 -6.60 7.64
CA ASP A 30 -17.50 -6.27 8.99
C ASP A 30 -17.23 -4.82 9.45
N HIS A 31 -16.29 -4.14 8.83
CA HIS A 31 -15.88 -2.77 9.21
C HIS A 31 -16.38 -1.69 8.23
N THR A 32 -17.26 -2.06 7.30
CA THR A 32 -17.80 -1.10 6.33
C THR A 32 -18.99 -0.37 6.94
N ALA A 33 -18.82 0.94 7.22
CA ALA A 33 -19.87 1.74 7.85
C ALA A 33 -21.04 2.04 6.90
N ALA A 34 -20.75 2.28 5.62
CA ALA A 34 -21.75 2.54 4.60
C ALA A 34 -21.23 2.17 3.20
N VAL A 35 -22.15 1.90 2.28
CA VAL A 35 -21.86 1.65 0.87
C VAL A 35 -22.74 2.55 0.00
N ILE A 36 -22.11 3.13 -1.03
CA ILE A 36 -22.79 3.86 -2.09
C ILE A 36 -22.71 3.01 -3.35
N ASP A 37 -23.85 2.51 -3.82
CA ASP A 37 -23.96 1.72 -5.04
C ASP A 37 -24.44 2.60 -6.19
N TYR A 38 -23.60 2.75 -7.22
CA TYR A 38 -23.98 3.36 -8.50
C TYR A 38 -24.57 2.28 -9.39
N ILE A 39 -25.89 2.29 -9.54
CA ILE A 39 -26.59 1.39 -10.45
C ILE A 39 -26.49 1.98 -11.86
N VAL A 40 -25.66 1.37 -12.67
CA VAL A 40 -25.39 1.85 -14.04
C VAL A 40 -26.04 0.96 -15.09
N ARG A 41 -26.35 1.56 -16.26
CA ARG A 41 -26.77 0.81 -17.42
C ARG A 41 -25.61 -0.08 -17.88
N ARG A 42 -25.82 -1.37 -17.88
CA ARG A 42 -24.82 -2.34 -18.32
C ARG A 42 -24.90 -2.47 -19.86
N HIS A 43 -23.84 -2.07 -20.53
CA HIS A 43 -23.67 -2.38 -21.94
C HIS A 43 -23.26 -3.85 -22.07
N GLU A 44 -23.91 -4.60 -22.98
CA GLU A 44 -23.59 -6.02 -23.18
C GLU A 44 -22.17 -6.26 -23.66
N THR A 45 -21.61 -5.31 -24.40
CA THR A 45 -20.22 -5.36 -24.86
C THR A 45 -19.66 -3.95 -24.90
N GLY A 46 -18.49 -3.77 -24.34
CA GLY A 46 -17.81 -2.49 -24.28
C GLY A 46 -16.63 -2.54 -23.31
N GLY A 47 -15.98 -1.42 -23.14
CA GLY A 47 -14.89 -1.29 -22.19
C GLY A 47 -14.27 0.08 -22.24
N TYR A 48 -13.36 0.32 -21.35
CA TYR A 48 -12.55 1.53 -21.32
C TYR A 48 -11.10 1.23 -20.93
N VAL A 49 -10.23 2.14 -21.33
CA VAL A 49 -8.85 2.22 -20.90
C VAL A 49 -8.65 3.61 -20.29
N ALA A 50 -8.09 3.67 -19.10
CA ALA A 50 -7.73 4.92 -18.43
C ALA A 50 -6.24 4.92 -18.05
N LEU A 51 -5.60 6.06 -18.24
CA LEU A 51 -4.23 6.32 -17.81
C LEU A 51 -4.24 7.65 -17.05
N ASP A 52 -3.75 7.60 -15.82
CA ASP A 52 -3.46 8.78 -15.01
C ASP A 52 -1.97 8.74 -14.65
N ALA A 53 -1.23 9.76 -15.07
CA ALA A 53 0.21 9.85 -14.88
C ALA A 53 0.56 11.18 -14.20
N GLN A 54 1.17 11.08 -13.04
CA GLN A 54 1.67 12.20 -12.25
C GLN A 54 3.16 11.99 -12.00
N ASP A 55 3.99 12.66 -12.79
CA ASP A 55 5.43 12.52 -12.70
C ASP A 55 6.10 13.88 -12.50
N SER A 56 7.07 13.92 -11.59
CA SER A 56 7.96 15.06 -11.39
C SER A 56 9.40 14.63 -11.65
N PRO A 57 9.95 14.93 -12.83
CA PRO A 57 11.30 14.47 -13.19
C PRO A 57 12.39 15.12 -12.35
N HIS A 58 12.15 16.31 -11.79
CA HIS A 58 13.15 17.04 -11.01
C HIS A 58 13.38 16.41 -9.62
N VAL A 59 12.32 15.90 -8.98
CA VAL A 59 12.41 15.26 -7.64
C VAL A 59 12.20 13.75 -7.72
N LEU A 60 12.24 13.16 -8.92
CA LEU A 60 12.03 11.73 -9.16
C LEU A 60 10.86 11.16 -8.36
N PHE A 61 9.71 11.77 -8.55
CA PHE A 61 8.44 11.34 -7.99
C PHE A 61 7.50 10.95 -9.11
N GLY A 62 6.81 9.84 -8.96
CA GLY A 62 5.74 9.44 -9.86
C GLY A 62 4.67 8.64 -9.15
N ASN A 63 3.44 8.85 -9.59
CA ASN A 63 2.26 8.07 -9.23
C ASN A 63 1.43 7.83 -10.48
N ASN A 64 1.53 6.63 -11.03
CA ASN A 64 0.97 6.29 -12.32
C ASN A 64 -0.07 5.19 -12.17
N ASN A 65 -1.25 5.38 -12.75
CA ASN A 65 -2.34 4.43 -12.75
C ASN A 65 -2.71 4.06 -14.17
N PHE A 66 -2.88 2.77 -14.42
CA PHE A 66 -3.37 2.24 -15.68
C PHE A 66 -4.50 1.26 -15.41
N ILE A 67 -5.64 1.49 -16.06
CA ILE A 67 -6.85 0.68 -15.86
C ILE A 67 -7.38 0.25 -17.22
N VAL A 68 -7.74 -1.02 -17.32
CA VAL A 68 -8.49 -1.59 -18.43
C VAL A 68 -9.70 -2.31 -17.88
N LYS A 69 -10.87 -2.04 -18.44
CA LYS A 69 -12.11 -2.74 -18.11
C LYS A 69 -12.82 -3.13 -19.39
N ILE A 70 -13.20 -4.40 -19.49
CA ILE A 70 -13.86 -4.97 -20.66
C ILE A 70 -15.07 -5.77 -20.21
N ASN A 71 -16.22 -5.41 -20.75
CA ASN A 71 -17.47 -6.14 -20.57
C ASN A 71 -17.78 -6.92 -21.84
N HIS A 72 -18.11 -8.17 -21.69
CA HIS A 72 -18.62 -9.02 -22.78
C HIS A 72 -19.76 -9.89 -22.27
N LYS A 73 -20.98 -9.61 -22.72
CA LYS A 73 -22.20 -10.30 -22.29
C LYS A 73 -22.34 -10.31 -20.77
N LYS A 74 -22.20 -11.49 -20.16
CA LYS A 74 -22.35 -11.73 -18.73
C LYS A 74 -21.03 -11.58 -17.96
N SER A 75 -19.92 -11.39 -18.64
CA SER A 75 -18.58 -11.35 -18.08
C SER A 75 -18.02 -9.93 -18.08
N GLU A 76 -17.26 -9.62 -17.05
CA GLU A 76 -16.47 -8.41 -16.92
C GLU A 76 -15.03 -8.77 -16.53
N PHE A 77 -14.07 -8.19 -17.23
CA PHE A 77 -12.64 -8.32 -16.97
C PHE A 77 -12.09 -6.96 -16.62
N GLY A 78 -11.30 -6.89 -15.57
CA GLY A 78 -10.60 -5.69 -15.14
C GLY A 78 -9.11 -5.97 -14.90
N LEU A 79 -8.29 -5.03 -15.34
CA LEU A 79 -6.88 -4.93 -14.97
C LEU A 79 -6.67 -3.53 -14.41
N ASN A 80 -6.10 -3.44 -13.22
CA ASN A 80 -5.56 -2.21 -12.68
C ASN A 80 -4.08 -2.37 -12.36
N TYR A 81 -3.31 -1.38 -12.68
CA TYR A 81 -1.89 -1.29 -12.36
C TYR A 81 -1.58 0.09 -11.80
N ASN A 82 -1.01 0.12 -10.61
CA ASN A 82 -0.51 1.34 -10.01
C ASN A 82 0.99 1.21 -9.76
N ASN A 83 1.72 2.24 -10.15
CA ASN A 83 3.14 2.38 -9.86
C ASN A 83 3.39 3.68 -9.10
N VAL A 84 4.03 3.58 -7.97
CA VAL A 84 4.49 4.73 -7.18
C VAL A 84 6.00 4.65 -7.04
N TYR A 85 6.69 5.70 -7.40
CA TYR A 85 8.11 5.81 -7.11
C TYR A 85 8.45 7.19 -6.53
N ARG A 86 9.41 7.19 -5.64
CA ARG A 86 9.95 8.41 -5.05
C ARG A 86 11.44 8.22 -4.78
N SER A 87 12.24 9.20 -5.16
CA SER A 87 13.65 9.26 -4.82
C SER A 87 14.01 10.69 -4.47
N VAL A 88 14.48 10.89 -3.25
CA VAL A 88 14.86 12.21 -2.72
C VAL A 88 16.31 12.10 -2.25
N ASP A 89 17.18 12.96 -2.79
CA ASP A 89 18.62 12.96 -2.47
C ASP A 89 18.97 13.92 -1.33
N ASN A 90 17.99 14.66 -0.84
CA ASN A 90 18.19 15.76 0.11
C ASN A 90 17.25 15.61 1.31
N TYR A 91 17.24 14.42 1.88
CA TYR A 91 16.47 14.11 3.09
C TYR A 91 17.38 14.17 4.29
N TRP A 92 16.97 14.89 5.33
CA TRP A 92 17.64 14.92 6.63
C TRP A 92 16.62 15.15 7.74
N ARG A 93 17.02 14.88 8.98
CA ARG A 93 16.26 15.25 10.16
C ARG A 93 17.22 15.77 11.24
N ASN A 94 16.75 16.74 12.03
CA ASN A 94 17.40 17.18 13.23
C ASN A 94 16.57 16.70 14.43
N ASN A 95 17.26 16.28 15.49
CA ASN A 95 16.59 15.81 16.69
C ASN A 95 17.32 16.31 17.95
N TRP A 96 16.57 16.61 19.00
CA TRP A 96 17.05 16.98 20.31
C TRP A 96 16.39 16.11 21.35
N GLU A 97 17.17 15.36 22.12
CA GLU A 97 16.70 14.44 23.14
C GLU A 97 17.35 14.81 24.47
N THR A 98 16.54 15.22 25.45
CA THR A 98 17.04 15.51 26.80
C THR A 98 16.74 14.33 27.71
N PHE A 99 17.80 13.74 28.24
CA PHE A 99 17.74 12.67 29.22
C PHE A 99 17.85 13.27 30.61
N ARG A 100 16.95 12.90 31.50
CA ARG A 100 16.94 13.31 32.90
C ARG A 100 17.09 12.09 33.78
N TYR A 101 18.04 12.14 34.71
CA TYR A 101 18.27 11.07 35.67
C TYR A 101 17.56 11.34 36.98
N GLU A 102 17.41 10.30 37.80
CA GLU A 102 16.75 10.37 39.12
C GLU A 102 17.51 11.27 40.12
N ASP A 103 18.82 11.41 39.96
CA ASP A 103 19.65 12.30 40.75
C ASP A 103 19.51 13.81 40.39
N GLY A 104 18.64 14.12 39.43
CA GLY A 104 18.36 15.48 38.93
C GLY A 104 19.34 15.96 37.84
N SER A 105 20.36 15.17 37.50
CA SER A 105 21.25 15.49 36.37
C SER A 105 20.54 15.30 35.03
N SER A 106 21.00 16.01 34.01
CA SER A 106 20.50 15.85 32.67
C SER A 106 21.58 16.14 31.64
N PHE A 107 21.42 15.55 30.45
CA PHE A 107 22.21 15.91 29.27
C PHE A 107 21.29 15.95 28.05
N THR A 108 21.67 16.73 27.04
CA THR A 108 20.93 16.83 25.79
C THR A 108 21.81 16.27 24.66
N ARG A 109 21.30 15.22 24.01
CA ARG A 109 21.85 14.67 22.78
C ARG A 109 21.26 15.43 21.60
N VAL A 110 22.12 15.93 20.74
CA VAL A 110 21.76 16.63 19.51
C VAL A 110 22.14 15.76 18.31
N GLU A 111 21.23 15.61 17.39
CA GLU A 111 21.43 14.99 16.09
C GLU A 111 21.23 16.03 15.00
N ASP A 112 22.29 16.40 14.29
CA ASP A 112 22.25 17.27 13.12
C ASP A 112 22.35 16.44 11.86
N GLY A 113 21.26 16.39 11.09
CA GLY A 113 21.15 15.56 9.91
C GLY A 113 21.97 16.06 8.74
N ILE A 114 22.57 15.13 8.04
CA ILE A 114 23.31 15.35 6.80
C ILE A 114 22.44 14.90 5.63
N PRO A 115 22.27 15.72 4.59
CA PRO A 115 21.49 15.36 3.40
C PRO A 115 21.84 13.97 2.87
N SER A 116 20.84 13.14 2.73
CA SER A 116 20.99 11.72 2.41
C SER A 116 19.88 11.27 1.47
N ARG A 117 20.04 10.11 0.84
CA ARG A 117 19.11 9.60 -0.14
C ARG A 117 18.10 8.62 0.47
N ILE A 118 16.81 8.86 0.18
CA ILE A 118 15.74 7.89 0.38
C ILE A 118 15.09 7.55 -0.96
N SER A 119 14.70 6.31 -1.14
CA SER A 119 13.95 5.89 -2.32
C SER A 119 12.90 4.83 -1.97
N THR A 120 11.75 4.94 -2.61
CA THR A 120 10.63 3.99 -2.48
C THR A 120 10.11 3.67 -3.86
N TYR A 121 9.85 2.39 -4.10
CA TYR A 121 9.21 1.88 -5.31
C TYR A 121 8.08 0.97 -4.91
N GLY A 122 6.90 1.20 -5.48
CA GLY A 122 5.71 0.40 -5.26
C GLY A 122 5.04 0.02 -6.57
N HIS A 123 4.57 -1.21 -6.64
CA HIS A 123 3.78 -1.74 -7.75
C HIS A 123 2.57 -2.46 -7.17
N ASN A 124 1.39 -2.12 -7.66
CA ASN A 124 0.16 -2.82 -7.35
C ASN A 124 -0.49 -3.26 -8.65
N ILE A 125 -0.73 -4.55 -8.77
CA ILE A 125 -1.41 -5.16 -9.91
C ILE A 125 -2.69 -5.81 -9.38
N GLY A 126 -3.82 -5.53 -10.03
CA GLY A 126 -5.10 -6.14 -9.74
C GLY A 126 -5.72 -6.71 -11.01
N LEU A 127 -6.15 -7.96 -10.94
CA LEU A 127 -6.94 -8.62 -11.97
C LEU A 127 -8.31 -8.95 -11.39
N ASN A 128 -9.35 -8.48 -12.04
CA ASN A 128 -10.74 -8.74 -11.65
C ASN A 128 -11.44 -9.51 -12.75
N TYR A 129 -12.17 -10.53 -12.36
CA TYR A 129 -13.13 -11.20 -13.23
C TYR A 129 -14.45 -11.32 -12.52
N SER A 130 -15.53 -10.91 -13.15
CA SER A 130 -16.87 -11.17 -12.67
C SER A 130 -17.75 -11.77 -13.75
N PHE A 131 -18.63 -12.65 -13.34
CA PHE A 131 -19.66 -13.23 -14.17
C PHE A 131 -21.01 -13.14 -13.45
N GLN A 132 -22.03 -12.68 -14.16
CA GLN A 132 -23.36 -12.55 -13.60
C GLN A 132 -24.40 -13.11 -14.55
N ASP A 133 -25.10 -14.17 -14.11
CA ASP A 133 -26.29 -14.68 -14.76
C ASP A 133 -27.53 -14.20 -13.98
N GLN A 134 -28.32 -13.30 -14.59
CA GLN A 134 -29.44 -12.64 -13.95
C GLN A 134 -30.38 -13.68 -13.31
N GLY A 135 -30.46 -13.63 -11.96
CA GLY A 135 -31.35 -14.44 -11.16
C GLY A 135 -30.89 -15.87 -10.83
N LYS A 136 -29.76 -16.33 -11.38
CA LYS A 136 -29.23 -17.66 -11.13
C LYS A 136 -27.97 -17.64 -10.26
N TRP A 137 -26.89 -17.05 -10.74
CA TRP A 137 -25.63 -17.05 -10.02
C TRP A 137 -24.75 -15.85 -10.36
N PHE A 138 -23.91 -15.52 -9.43
CA PHE A 138 -22.89 -14.47 -9.53
C PHE A 138 -21.56 -15.04 -9.06
N PHE A 139 -20.51 -14.75 -9.80
CA PHE A 139 -19.13 -15.08 -9.46
C PHE A 139 -18.27 -13.83 -9.57
N ASN A 140 -17.41 -13.62 -8.60
CA ASN A 140 -16.37 -12.59 -8.64
C ASN A 140 -15.04 -13.17 -8.15
N SER A 141 -13.98 -12.86 -8.86
CA SER A 141 -12.60 -13.21 -8.47
C SER A 141 -11.71 -11.98 -8.61
N THR A 142 -10.95 -11.70 -7.58
CA THR A 142 -9.95 -10.64 -7.59
C THR A 142 -8.60 -11.23 -7.19
N VAL A 143 -7.61 -11.09 -8.06
CA VAL A 143 -6.20 -11.42 -7.79
C VAL A 143 -5.44 -10.11 -7.68
N ARG A 144 -4.74 -9.89 -6.57
CA ARG A 144 -3.91 -8.70 -6.35
C ARG A 144 -2.50 -9.11 -6.00
N TRP A 145 -1.57 -8.30 -6.45
CA TRP A 145 -0.19 -8.40 -6.03
C TRP A 145 0.36 -7.01 -5.77
N ALA A 146 0.74 -6.76 -4.52
CA ALA A 146 1.43 -5.55 -4.09
C ALA A 146 2.90 -5.87 -3.83
N PHE A 147 3.78 -5.12 -4.45
CA PHE A 147 5.22 -5.18 -4.24
C PHE A 147 5.73 -3.80 -3.85
N ASN A 148 6.48 -3.73 -2.75
CA ASN A 148 7.13 -2.50 -2.29
C ASN A 148 8.60 -2.76 -2.00
N LYS A 149 9.43 -1.81 -2.38
CA LYS A 149 10.84 -1.76 -2.04
C LYS A 149 11.20 -0.36 -1.56
N ASN A 150 11.84 -0.28 -0.41
CA ASN A 150 12.38 0.97 0.14
C ASN A 150 13.88 0.84 0.37
N LYS A 151 14.56 1.95 0.22
CA LYS A 151 15.97 2.11 0.55
C LYS A 151 16.14 3.47 1.20
N GLN A 152 16.79 3.50 2.36
CA GLN A 152 17.02 4.70 3.12
C GLN A 152 18.47 4.75 3.57
N ASN A 153 19.10 5.86 3.32
CA ASN A 153 20.37 6.23 3.93
C ASN A 153 20.10 7.40 4.86
N ASN A 154 20.58 7.32 6.10
CA ASN A 154 20.59 8.44 7.04
C ASN A 154 22.03 8.68 7.46
N GLN A 155 22.41 9.92 7.53
CA GLN A 155 23.69 10.36 8.08
C GLN A 155 23.42 11.56 8.99
N SER A 156 24.10 11.61 10.12
CA SER A 156 24.03 12.76 11.01
C SER A 156 25.30 12.88 11.85
N SER A 157 25.55 14.05 12.35
CA SER A 157 26.49 14.29 13.44
C SER A 157 25.73 14.27 14.77
N LEU A 158 26.32 13.59 15.73
CA LEU A 158 25.77 13.44 17.07
C LEU A 158 26.74 14.05 18.08
N TYR A 159 26.22 14.85 18.99
CA TYR A 159 27.00 15.40 20.10
C TYR A 159 26.12 15.65 21.32
N ILE A 160 26.78 15.79 22.47
CA ILE A 160 26.14 16.21 23.71
C ILE A 160 26.23 17.74 23.76
N LEU A 161 25.11 18.41 23.98
CA LEU A 161 25.05 19.88 23.96
C LEU A 161 26.01 20.53 24.95
N GLU A 162 26.24 19.88 26.10
CA GLU A 162 27.15 20.30 27.16
C GLU A 162 28.64 20.03 26.84
N LYS A 163 28.92 19.23 25.77
CA LYS A 163 30.26 18.86 25.28
C LYS A 163 30.30 18.81 23.75
N PRO A 164 30.08 19.93 23.06
CA PRO A 164 29.88 19.96 21.61
C PRO A 164 31.16 19.65 20.81
N GLU A 165 32.33 19.59 21.45
CA GLU A 165 33.60 19.21 20.82
C GLU A 165 33.72 17.70 20.55
N GLU A 166 32.93 16.87 21.22
CA GLU A 166 32.90 15.43 21.03
C GLU A 166 31.83 15.05 20.00
N ILE A 167 32.18 15.18 18.72
CA ILE A 167 31.26 14.85 17.62
C ILE A 167 31.46 13.39 17.19
N LEU A 168 30.37 12.66 17.14
CA LEU A 168 30.27 11.33 16.56
C LEU A 168 29.54 11.41 15.24
N MET A 169 29.90 10.55 14.32
CA MET A 169 29.19 10.37 13.05
C MET A 169 28.27 9.17 13.13
N MET A 170 27.00 9.36 12.80
CA MET A 170 26.02 8.29 12.63
C MET A 170 25.81 8.04 11.15
N LYS A 171 25.81 6.77 10.75
CA LYS A 171 25.40 6.31 9.43
C LYS A 171 24.46 5.14 9.59
N GLU A 172 23.32 5.26 8.94
CA GLU A 172 22.35 4.19 8.88
C GLU A 172 21.99 3.91 7.42
N HIS A 173 22.03 2.64 7.07
CA HIS A 173 21.55 2.16 5.78
C HIS A 173 20.50 1.11 6.04
N SER A 174 19.31 1.28 5.47
CA SER A 174 18.27 0.27 5.53
C SER A 174 17.67 0.01 4.14
N THR A 175 17.38 -1.25 3.90
CA THR A 175 16.63 -1.69 2.73
C THR A 175 15.49 -2.59 3.19
N GLY A 176 14.34 -2.45 2.56
CA GLY A 176 13.19 -3.27 2.81
C GLY A 176 12.50 -3.67 1.52
N ARG A 177 11.95 -4.88 1.51
CA ARG A 177 11.06 -5.32 0.45
C ARG A 177 9.86 -6.05 1.05
N THR A 178 8.70 -5.86 0.44
CA THR A 178 7.50 -6.61 0.80
C THR A 178 6.80 -7.03 -0.47
N SER A 179 6.41 -8.29 -0.55
CA SER A 179 5.58 -8.86 -1.60
C SER A 179 4.31 -9.43 -0.98
N ARG A 180 3.16 -9.06 -1.52
CA ARG A 180 1.85 -9.42 -0.96
C ARG A 180 0.89 -9.84 -2.06
N PRO A 181 0.97 -11.07 -2.58
CA PRO A 181 -0.09 -11.64 -3.40
C PRO A 181 -1.33 -11.96 -2.54
N SER A 182 -2.52 -11.73 -3.10
CA SER A 182 -3.80 -12.10 -2.50
C SER A 182 -4.81 -12.51 -3.55
N VAL A 183 -5.71 -13.39 -3.17
CA VAL A 183 -6.84 -13.85 -3.99
C VAL A 183 -8.10 -13.73 -3.16
N ASP A 184 -9.14 -13.16 -3.75
CA ASP A 184 -10.47 -13.00 -3.18
C ASP A 184 -11.47 -13.64 -4.15
N LEU A 185 -12.27 -14.58 -3.66
CA LEU A 185 -13.27 -15.30 -4.42
C LEU A 185 -14.61 -15.13 -3.76
N TYR A 186 -15.61 -14.73 -4.52
CA TYR A 186 -17.00 -14.65 -4.11
C TYR A 186 -17.88 -15.38 -5.10
N PHE A 187 -18.71 -16.28 -4.60
CA PHE A 187 -19.70 -17.00 -5.38
C PHE A 187 -21.06 -16.92 -4.67
N GLN A 188 -22.09 -16.63 -5.43
CA GLN A 188 -23.46 -16.66 -4.97
C GLN A 188 -24.36 -17.38 -5.98
N CYS A 189 -25.17 -18.31 -5.51
CA CYS A 189 -26.13 -19.05 -6.33
C CYS A 189 -27.51 -19.01 -5.66
N LYS A 190 -28.55 -18.69 -6.43
CA LYS A 190 -29.95 -18.84 -6.00
C LYS A 190 -30.36 -20.29 -6.20
N LEU A 191 -30.80 -20.91 -5.11
CA LEU A 191 -31.41 -22.23 -5.09
C LEU A 191 -32.94 -22.08 -5.23
N ASN A 192 -33.65 -23.19 -5.36
CA ASN A 192 -35.13 -23.19 -5.32
C ASN A 192 -35.64 -22.76 -3.95
N ASN A 193 -36.86 -22.20 -3.88
CA ASN A 193 -37.55 -21.83 -2.62
C ASN A 193 -36.88 -20.67 -1.85
N ASP A 194 -36.51 -19.58 -2.51
CA ASP A 194 -35.96 -18.36 -1.91
C ASP A 194 -34.66 -18.58 -1.08
N GLN A 195 -33.97 -19.69 -1.31
CA GLN A 195 -32.68 -19.99 -0.71
C GLN A 195 -31.56 -19.52 -1.59
N SER A 196 -30.45 -19.10 -0.98
CA SER A 196 -29.22 -18.77 -1.67
C SER A 196 -28.02 -19.43 -0.99
N LEU A 197 -27.09 -19.93 -1.82
CA LEU A 197 -25.77 -20.36 -1.37
C LEU A 197 -24.78 -19.25 -1.62
N ILE A 198 -24.02 -18.87 -0.60
CA ILE A 198 -22.93 -17.90 -0.68
C ILE A 198 -21.65 -18.57 -0.22
N ILE A 199 -20.59 -18.45 -1.02
CA ILE A 199 -19.24 -18.89 -0.69
C ILE A 199 -18.33 -17.68 -0.85
N ASN A 200 -17.56 -17.37 0.18
CA ASN A 200 -16.55 -16.34 0.17
C ASN A 200 -15.22 -16.94 0.65
N ALA A 201 -14.13 -16.69 -0.04
CA ALA A 201 -12.81 -17.16 0.35
C ALA A 201 -11.75 -16.09 0.01
N VAL A 202 -10.96 -15.73 1.00
CA VAL A 202 -9.87 -14.77 0.87
C VAL A 202 -8.58 -15.42 1.33
N THR A 203 -7.54 -15.33 0.51
CA THR A 203 -6.19 -15.76 0.88
C THR A 203 -5.18 -14.67 0.61
N THR A 204 -4.24 -14.52 1.52
CA THR A 204 -3.15 -13.56 1.40
C THR A 204 -1.85 -14.20 1.87
N TYR A 205 -0.80 -14.00 1.11
CA TYR A 205 0.57 -14.32 1.49
C TYR A 205 1.38 -13.03 1.57
N ILE A 206 2.19 -12.89 2.61
CA ILE A 206 3.07 -11.73 2.79
C ILE A 206 4.49 -12.27 2.99
N ASP A 207 5.40 -11.81 2.14
CA ASP A 207 6.83 -12.02 2.27
C ASP A 207 7.51 -10.67 2.52
N THR A 208 8.28 -10.58 3.60
CA THR A 208 8.96 -9.35 4.01
C THR A 208 10.41 -9.64 4.33
N GLN A 209 11.29 -8.80 3.83
CA GLN A 209 12.70 -8.80 4.19
C GLN A 209 13.14 -7.36 4.44
N SER A 210 13.90 -7.17 5.51
CA SER A 210 14.50 -5.88 5.86
C SER A 210 15.93 -6.11 6.38
N ASP A 211 16.85 -5.36 5.82
CA ASP A 211 18.25 -5.33 6.22
C ASP A 211 18.58 -3.92 6.71
N ARG A 212 19.26 -3.83 7.83
CA ARG A 212 19.68 -2.56 8.44
C ARG A 212 21.12 -2.67 8.90
N SER A 213 21.94 -1.70 8.54
CA SER A 213 23.24 -1.45 9.16
C SER A 213 23.23 -0.08 9.82
N TYR A 214 23.77 0.00 11.02
CA TYR A 214 23.88 1.21 11.80
C TYR A 214 25.28 1.29 12.38
N THR A 215 25.98 2.40 12.16
CA THR A 215 27.28 2.68 12.74
C THR A 215 27.26 4.04 13.40
N GLU A 216 27.86 4.14 14.58
CA GLU A 216 28.05 5.37 15.33
C GLU A 216 29.46 5.39 15.89
N GLY A 217 30.19 6.46 15.69
CA GLY A 217 31.55 6.58 16.22
C GLY A 217 32.30 7.77 15.65
N LYS A 218 33.58 7.86 16.00
CA LYS A 218 34.53 8.80 15.36
C LYS A 218 34.88 8.28 13.96
N SER A 219 35.32 9.15 13.07
CA SER A 219 35.49 8.86 11.64
C SER A 219 36.22 7.54 11.31
N ASN A 220 37.14 7.10 12.16
CA ASN A 220 37.95 5.88 11.96
C ASN A 220 37.80 4.82 13.07
N GLU A 221 36.97 5.08 14.07
CA GLU A 221 36.77 4.18 15.21
C GLU A 221 35.27 4.10 15.52
N PRO A 222 34.56 3.07 15.01
CA PRO A 222 33.17 2.87 15.37
C PRO A 222 33.09 2.46 16.86
N LEU A 223 32.24 3.19 17.62
CA LEU A 223 31.88 2.83 19.00
C LEU A 223 30.72 1.82 19.00
N THR A 224 29.85 1.91 17.98
CA THR A 224 28.72 1.01 17.81
C THR A 224 28.63 0.61 16.36
N ASP A 225 28.49 -0.69 16.12
CA ASP A 225 28.25 -1.28 14.80
C ASP A 225 27.18 -2.36 14.94
N ILE A 226 26.02 -2.11 14.33
CA ILE A 226 24.87 -3.00 14.40
C ILE A 226 24.45 -3.38 12.98
N TYR A 227 24.40 -4.68 12.74
CA TYR A 227 23.77 -5.22 11.56
C TYR A 227 22.57 -6.08 11.96
N SER A 228 21.43 -5.85 11.34
CA SER A 228 20.25 -6.66 11.57
C SER A 228 19.57 -7.03 10.27
N THR A 229 19.17 -8.28 10.16
CA THR A 229 18.32 -8.78 9.09
C THR A 229 17.06 -9.33 9.69
N VAL A 230 15.93 -8.88 9.18
CA VAL A 230 14.61 -9.40 9.54
C VAL A 230 13.96 -9.94 8.28
N SER A 231 13.61 -11.22 8.33
CA SER A 231 12.81 -11.85 7.28
C SER A 231 11.62 -12.56 7.91
N GLY A 232 10.49 -12.51 7.23
CA GLY A 232 9.30 -13.17 7.71
C GLY A 232 8.28 -13.34 6.61
N ASN A 233 7.49 -14.40 6.76
CA ASN A 233 6.35 -14.64 5.91
C ASN A 233 5.11 -14.93 6.75
N LYS A 234 3.97 -14.53 6.23
CA LYS A 234 2.67 -14.73 6.86
C LYS A 234 1.69 -15.20 5.81
N TYR A 235 0.97 -16.23 6.14
CA TYR A 235 -0.16 -16.73 5.37
C TYR A 235 -1.46 -16.51 6.13
N SER A 236 -2.50 -16.06 5.45
CA SER A 236 -3.84 -15.89 6.01
C SER A 236 -4.86 -16.47 5.03
N PHE A 237 -5.81 -17.22 5.55
CA PHE A 237 -6.98 -17.72 4.84
C PHE A 237 -8.22 -17.44 5.68
N ILE A 238 -9.27 -16.96 5.03
CA ILE A 238 -10.60 -16.73 5.59
C ILE A 238 -11.60 -17.30 4.58
N GLY A 239 -12.50 -18.17 5.03
CA GLY A 239 -13.54 -18.78 4.21
C GLY A 239 -14.84 -18.97 4.94
#